data_b82b6deda03c1d4114dc2f496e3eecf7
#
_entry.id   b82b6deda03c1d4114dc2f496e3eecf7
#
_cell.length_a   1.000
_cell.length_b   1.000
_cell.length_c   1.000
_cell.angle_alpha   90.00
_cell.angle_beta   90.00
_cell.angle_gamma   90.00
#
_symmetry.space_group_name_H-M   'P 1'
#
loop_
_entity.id
_entity.type
_entity.pdbx_description
1 polymer ?
#
loop_
_entity_poly.entity_id
_entity_poly.type
_entity_poly.pdbx_seq_one_letter_code
_entity_poly.pdbx_strand_id
1 'polypeptide(L)'
;MPLYNTFQAYVFNLHTANSSEAKRVWRQKIKEEWGYECAYCGSEEHLTIDHIVPRAKGGTDFTKNCLCACHSCNQSKSYTPVEDWYLSQEFFDIDRYEKIKKWMEPESSVNLYRYGSRRNNLL
;
A
#
# COMPACT_ATOMS: atom_id res chain seq x y z
N MET A 1 -7.35 9.06 -14.53
CA MET A 1 -6.08 8.61 -14.73
C MET A 1 -5.92 7.49 -15.63
N PRO A 2 -6.55 7.48 -16.59
CA PRO A 2 -6.56 6.36 -17.50
C PRO A 2 -5.24 6.11 -18.18
N LEU A 3 -4.32 7.02 -18.07
CA LEU A 3 -3.04 6.83 -18.73
C LEU A 3 -2.20 5.76 -18.09
N TYR A 4 -2.54 5.39 -16.85
CA TYR A 4 -1.67 4.49 -16.09
C TYR A 4 -2.42 3.22 -15.78
N ASN A 5 -1.74 2.10 -15.90
CA ASN A 5 -2.34 0.80 -15.64
C ASN A 5 -2.31 0.42 -14.18
N THR A 6 -1.40 1.02 -13.41
CA THR A 6 -1.27 0.70 -12.00
C THR A 6 -1.02 1.95 -11.22
N PHE A 7 -1.23 1.86 -9.95
CA PHE A 7 -0.93 2.91 -9.00
C PHE A 7 0.55 3.26 -9.02
N GLN A 8 1.39 2.25 -9.12
CA GLN A 8 2.82 2.46 -9.10
C GLN A 8 3.28 3.30 -10.29
N ALA A 9 2.75 3.00 -11.47
CA ALA A 9 3.10 3.77 -12.64
C ALA A 9 2.59 5.20 -12.54
N TYR A 10 1.39 5.36 -11.99
CA TYR A 10 0.80 6.66 -11.79
C TYR A 10 1.68 7.51 -10.86
N VAL A 11 2.07 6.93 -9.75
CA VAL A 11 2.89 7.62 -8.77
C VAL A 11 4.25 7.97 -9.36
N PHE A 12 4.83 7.06 -10.10
CA PHE A 12 6.12 7.30 -10.72
C PHE A 12 6.08 8.53 -11.62
N ASN A 13 5.05 8.62 -12.44
CA ASN A 13 4.92 9.77 -13.33
C ASN A 13 4.74 11.07 -12.57
N LEU A 14 3.88 11.05 -11.56
CA LEU A 14 3.64 12.26 -10.77
C LEU A 14 4.89 12.69 -10.02
N HIS A 15 5.66 11.72 -9.58
CA HIS A 15 6.87 11.98 -8.82
C HIS A 15 7.87 12.79 -9.63
N THR A 16 7.95 12.55 -10.91
CA THR A 16 8.89 13.27 -11.74
C THR A 16 8.43 14.69 -12.03
N ALA A 17 7.14 14.97 -11.84
CA ALA A 17 6.62 16.31 -12.09
C ALA A 17 6.68 17.21 -10.87
N ASN A 18 6.25 16.69 -9.71
CA ASN A 18 6.22 17.47 -8.49
C ASN A 18 6.15 16.51 -7.31
N SER A 19 7.24 16.42 -6.60
CA SER A 19 7.41 15.41 -5.57
C SER A 19 6.38 15.53 -4.43
N SER A 20 6.18 16.73 -3.90
CA SER A 20 5.24 16.93 -2.79
C SER A 20 3.81 16.61 -3.20
N GLU A 21 3.43 17.14 -4.34
CA GLU A 21 2.07 16.94 -4.83
C GLU A 21 1.85 15.48 -5.20
N ALA A 22 2.84 14.85 -5.81
CA ALA A 22 2.75 13.46 -6.18
C ALA A 22 2.53 12.58 -4.96
N LYS A 23 3.24 12.85 -3.88
CA LYS A 23 3.07 12.08 -2.67
C LYS A 23 1.70 12.25 -2.05
N ARG A 24 1.20 13.49 -2.09
CA ARG A 24 -0.13 13.76 -1.56
C ARG A 24 -1.19 12.98 -2.34
N VAL A 25 -1.10 13.05 -3.66
CA VAL A 25 -2.07 12.36 -4.52
C VAL A 25 -1.96 10.86 -4.34
N TRP A 26 -0.74 10.34 -4.22
CA TRP A 26 -0.51 8.92 -4.03
C TRP A 26 -1.17 8.42 -2.75
N ARG A 27 -0.96 9.15 -1.65
CA ARG A 27 -1.57 8.75 -0.37
C ARG A 27 -3.09 8.77 -0.47
N GLN A 28 -3.63 9.79 -1.13
CA GLN A 28 -5.07 9.88 -1.28
C GLN A 28 -5.62 8.73 -2.10
N LYS A 29 -4.90 8.35 -3.17
CA LYS A 29 -5.35 7.24 -4.01
C LYS A 29 -5.34 5.92 -3.25
N ILE A 30 -4.35 5.70 -2.41
CA ILE A 30 -4.34 4.49 -1.59
C ILE A 30 -5.54 4.48 -0.65
N LYS A 31 -5.82 5.62 -0.01
CA LYS A 31 -6.99 5.70 0.87
C LYS A 31 -8.28 5.42 0.12
N GLU A 32 -8.38 5.93 -1.11
CA GLU A 32 -9.56 5.66 -1.95
C GLU A 32 -9.72 4.17 -2.22
N GLU A 33 -8.62 3.50 -2.54
CA GLU A 33 -8.67 2.07 -2.85
C GLU A 33 -9.14 1.25 -1.65
N TRP A 34 -8.91 1.75 -0.45
CA TRP A 34 -9.33 1.07 0.76
C TRP A 34 -10.64 1.63 1.30
N GLY A 35 -11.34 2.46 0.51
CA GLY A 35 -12.65 2.97 0.88
C GLY A 35 -12.64 3.94 2.03
N TYR A 36 -11.50 4.58 2.26
CA TYR A 36 -11.33 5.53 3.36
C TYR A 36 -11.62 4.88 4.70
N GLU A 37 -11.21 3.63 4.87
CA GLU A 37 -11.24 2.98 6.17
C GLU A 37 -9.93 2.25 6.42
N CYS A 38 -9.65 2.05 7.69
CA CYS A 38 -8.46 1.32 8.10
C CYS A 38 -8.56 -0.12 7.59
N ALA A 39 -7.51 -0.57 6.92
CA ALA A 39 -7.48 -1.93 6.39
C ALA A 39 -7.56 -2.97 7.49
N TYR A 40 -7.13 -2.64 8.69
CA TYR A 40 -7.06 -3.60 9.79
C TYR A 40 -8.34 -3.63 10.64
N CYS A 41 -8.85 -2.48 11.03
CA CYS A 41 -9.97 -2.43 11.95
C CYS A 41 -11.22 -1.76 11.40
N GLY A 42 -11.13 -1.14 10.23
CA GLY A 42 -12.29 -0.51 9.61
C GLY A 42 -12.60 0.90 10.08
N SER A 43 -11.81 1.46 10.96
CA SER A 43 -12.05 2.82 11.44
C SER A 43 -11.91 3.81 10.29
N GLU A 44 -12.73 4.86 10.32
CA GLU A 44 -12.68 5.91 9.29
C GLU A 44 -11.96 7.15 9.76
N GLU A 45 -11.38 7.11 10.96
CA GLU A 45 -10.77 8.29 11.55
C GLU A 45 -9.27 8.21 11.56
N HIS A 46 -8.64 9.37 11.42
CA HIS A 46 -7.19 9.51 11.53
C HIS A 46 -6.44 8.53 10.62
N LEU A 47 -6.83 8.54 9.36
CA LEU A 47 -6.27 7.60 8.39
C LEU A 47 -4.88 8.02 7.96
N THR A 48 -3.99 7.06 7.88
CA THR A 48 -2.60 7.24 7.48
C THR A 48 -2.23 6.17 6.46
N ILE A 49 -0.99 6.21 6.00
CA ILE A 49 -0.47 5.17 5.12
C ILE A 49 0.53 4.34 5.91
N ASP A 50 0.33 3.03 5.90
CA ASP A 50 1.19 2.11 6.61
C ASP A 50 1.94 1.22 5.63
N HIS A 51 3.18 0.90 5.94
CA HIS A 51 3.96 -0.07 5.18
C HIS A 51 3.67 -1.45 5.74
N ILE A 52 3.10 -2.32 4.91
CA ILE A 52 2.70 -3.67 5.36
C ILE A 52 3.92 -4.41 5.86
N VAL A 53 4.99 -4.44 5.05
CA VAL A 53 6.29 -4.88 5.52
C VAL A 53 7.04 -3.60 5.88
N PRO A 54 7.39 -3.41 7.16
CA PRO A 54 8.01 -2.15 7.58
C PRO A 54 9.32 -1.90 6.86
N ARG A 55 9.63 -0.63 6.65
CA ARG A 55 10.89 -0.26 6.01
C ARG A 55 12.07 -0.87 6.77
N ALA A 56 12.02 -0.88 8.07
CA ALA A 56 13.10 -1.42 8.89
C ALA A 56 13.31 -2.91 8.66
N LYS A 57 12.30 -3.58 8.08
CA LYS A 57 12.38 -5.01 7.79
C LYS A 57 12.54 -5.26 6.29
N GLY A 58 12.97 -4.25 5.55
CA GLY A 58 13.19 -4.42 4.13
C GLY A 58 12.01 -4.06 3.24
N GLY A 59 10.97 -3.50 3.81
CA GLY A 59 9.79 -3.12 3.03
C GLY A 59 10.07 -1.98 2.08
N THR A 60 9.36 -1.98 0.96
CA THR A 60 9.53 -0.98 -0.08
C THR A 60 8.46 0.09 0.05
N ASP A 61 8.63 1.16 -0.75
CA ASP A 61 7.64 2.22 -0.85
C ASP A 61 6.67 1.98 -2.00
N PHE A 62 6.67 0.81 -2.59
CA PHE A 62 5.75 0.49 -3.67
C PHE A 62 4.33 0.45 -3.13
N THR A 63 3.39 0.84 -4.00
CA THR A 63 1.98 0.89 -3.64
C THR A 63 1.49 -0.42 -3.02
N LYS A 64 1.91 -1.55 -3.57
CA LYS A 64 1.46 -2.86 -3.09
C LYS A 64 1.96 -3.19 -1.69
N ASN A 65 2.91 -2.44 -1.18
CA ASN A 65 3.40 -2.62 0.18
C ASN A 65 2.82 -1.58 1.13
N CYS A 66 1.88 -0.75 0.66
CA CYS A 66 1.30 0.31 1.47
C CYS A 66 -0.20 0.19 1.49
N LEU A 67 -0.80 0.53 2.61
CA LEU A 67 -2.24 0.50 2.71
C LEU A 67 -2.72 1.61 3.62
N CYS A 68 -4.05 1.75 3.70
CA CYS A 68 -4.68 2.75 4.54
C CYS A 68 -4.87 2.16 5.94
N ALA A 69 -4.37 2.84 6.95
CA ALA A 69 -4.52 2.38 8.31
C ALA A 69 -4.79 3.58 9.22
N CYS A 70 -5.62 3.37 10.24
CA CYS A 70 -5.82 4.44 11.20
C CYS A 70 -4.54 4.62 12.01
N HIS A 71 -4.39 5.81 12.59
CA HIS A 71 -3.19 6.13 13.33
C HIS A 71 -2.94 5.13 14.46
N SER A 72 -4.00 4.72 15.12
CA SER A 72 -3.91 3.79 16.24
C SER A 72 -3.31 2.45 15.81
N CYS A 73 -3.84 1.88 14.74
CA CYS A 73 -3.33 0.61 14.24
C CYS A 73 -1.89 0.76 13.74
N ASN A 74 -1.62 1.86 13.04
CA ASN A 74 -0.30 2.10 12.50
C ASN A 74 0.74 2.16 13.61
N GLN A 75 0.43 2.88 14.68
CA GLN A 75 1.34 2.98 15.82
C GLN A 75 1.50 1.65 16.54
N SER A 76 0.39 0.95 16.73
CA SER A 76 0.43 -0.34 17.43
C SER A 76 1.27 -1.36 16.66
N LYS A 77 1.11 -1.38 15.35
CA LYS A 77 1.85 -2.30 14.51
C LYS A 77 3.35 -1.96 14.47
N SER A 78 3.67 -0.68 14.39
CA SER A 78 5.02 -0.19 14.39
C SER A 78 5.91 -0.98 13.41
N TYR A 79 7.00 -1.57 13.85
CA TYR A 79 7.95 -2.28 13.00
C TYR A 79 7.64 -3.77 12.87
N THR A 80 6.50 -4.20 13.37
CA THR A 80 6.16 -5.62 13.38
C THR A 80 5.54 -5.99 12.03
N PRO A 81 5.95 -7.10 11.43
CA PRO A 81 5.30 -7.57 10.21
C PRO A 81 3.82 -7.85 10.44
N VAL A 82 3.03 -7.70 9.40
CA VAL A 82 1.59 -7.76 9.51
C VAL A 82 1.09 -9.07 10.12
N GLU A 83 1.68 -10.20 9.73
CA GLU A 83 1.24 -11.48 10.27
C GLU A 83 1.43 -11.55 11.78
N ASP A 84 2.59 -11.09 12.23
CA ASP A 84 2.91 -11.20 13.65
C ASP A 84 2.03 -10.30 14.50
N TRP A 85 1.62 -9.17 13.95
CA TRP A 85 0.85 -8.20 14.71
C TRP A 85 -0.65 -8.41 14.56
N TYR A 86 -1.13 -8.53 13.32
CA TYR A 86 -2.56 -8.50 13.06
C TYR A 86 -3.27 -9.72 13.60
N LEU A 87 -2.67 -10.89 13.44
CA LEU A 87 -3.33 -12.12 13.85
C LEU A 87 -3.58 -12.18 15.35
N SER A 88 -2.85 -11.40 16.13
CA SER A 88 -3.01 -11.41 17.58
C SER A 88 -3.96 -10.33 18.09
N GLN A 89 -4.51 -9.49 17.21
CA GLN A 89 -5.38 -8.41 17.64
C GLN A 89 -6.81 -8.90 17.85
N GLU A 90 -7.49 -8.29 18.82
CA GLU A 90 -8.88 -8.64 19.08
C GLU A 90 -9.79 -8.32 17.89
N PHE A 91 -9.42 -7.28 17.15
CA PHE A 91 -10.23 -6.85 16.00
C PHE A 91 -9.82 -7.57 14.71
N PHE A 92 -9.03 -8.61 14.81
CA PHE A 92 -8.62 -9.35 13.61
C PHE A 92 -9.84 -9.81 12.84
N ASP A 93 -9.78 -9.66 11.53
CA ASP A 93 -10.87 -10.00 10.63
C ASP A 93 -10.27 -10.75 9.45
N ILE A 94 -10.71 -11.98 9.25
CA ILE A 94 -10.13 -12.82 8.21
C ILE A 94 -10.38 -12.25 6.82
N ASP A 95 -11.53 -11.65 6.60
CA ASP A 95 -11.82 -11.05 5.29
C ASP A 95 -10.91 -9.88 5.00
N ARG A 96 -10.65 -9.08 6.00
CA ARG A 96 -9.70 -7.97 5.84
C ARG A 96 -8.30 -8.48 5.60
N TYR A 97 -7.92 -9.53 6.29
CA TYR A 97 -6.59 -10.12 6.13
C TYR A 97 -6.42 -10.67 4.71
N GLU A 98 -7.44 -11.35 4.20
CA GLU A 98 -7.40 -11.86 2.83
C GLU A 98 -7.29 -10.74 1.82
N LYS A 99 -7.99 -9.64 2.06
CA LYS A 99 -7.92 -8.49 1.17
C LYS A 99 -6.52 -7.89 1.18
N ILE A 100 -5.90 -7.82 2.35
CA ILE A 100 -4.54 -7.31 2.45
C ILE A 100 -3.59 -8.19 1.67
N LYS A 101 -3.70 -9.50 1.83
CA LYS A 101 -2.82 -10.42 1.12
C LYS A 101 -3.01 -10.34 -0.38
N LYS A 102 -4.26 -10.20 -0.82
CA LYS A 102 -4.52 -10.05 -2.24
C LYS A 102 -3.95 -8.74 -2.77
N TRP A 103 -4.06 -7.69 -1.99
CA TRP A 103 -3.52 -6.39 -2.36
C TRP A 103 -2.02 -6.47 -2.58
N MET A 104 -1.34 -7.28 -1.78
CA MET A 104 0.11 -7.41 -1.87
C MET A 104 0.59 -8.25 -3.04
N GLU A 105 -0.31 -8.97 -3.71
CA GLU A 105 0.08 -9.84 -4.80
C GLU A 105 0.70 -9.04 -5.93
N PRO A 106 1.73 -9.58 -6.57
CA PRO A 106 2.37 -8.83 -7.66
C PRO A 106 1.43 -8.67 -8.85
N GLU A 107 1.70 -7.63 -9.64
CA GLU A 107 1.00 -7.41 -10.88
C GLU A 107 1.17 -8.59 -11.79
N SER A 108 0.27 -8.73 -12.75
CA SER A 108 0.44 -9.76 -13.75
C SER A 108 1.76 -9.52 -14.49
N SER A 109 2.30 -10.58 -15.08
CA SER A 109 3.56 -10.46 -15.78
C SER A 109 3.48 -9.45 -16.92
N VAL A 110 2.33 -9.33 -17.55
CA VAL A 110 2.16 -8.35 -18.60
C VAL A 110 2.34 -6.94 -18.07
N ASN A 111 1.71 -6.64 -16.96
CA ASN A 111 1.83 -5.32 -16.37
C ASN A 111 3.23 -5.06 -15.86
N LEU A 112 3.85 -6.05 -15.26
CA LEU A 112 5.21 -5.91 -14.78
C LEU A 112 6.15 -5.57 -15.91
N TYR A 113 5.97 -6.23 -17.01
CA TYR A 113 6.81 -5.99 -18.18
C TYR A 113 6.71 -4.55 -18.64
N ARG A 114 5.51 -4.02 -18.66
CA ARG A 114 5.28 -2.67 -19.13
C ARG A 114 5.97 -1.63 -18.28
N TYR A 115 6.03 -1.86 -16.99
CA TYR A 115 6.61 -0.88 -16.08
C TYR A 115 8.01 -1.22 -15.65
N GLY A 116 8.26 -2.50 -15.44
CA GLY A 116 9.53 -2.92 -14.89
C GLY A 116 10.61 -3.06 -15.90
N SER A 117 10.27 -3.15 -17.16
CA SER A 117 11.27 -3.37 -18.20
C SER A 117 12.30 -2.29 -18.21
N ARG A 118 11.99 -1.22 -17.68
CA ARG A 118 12.96 -0.16 -17.59
C ARG A 118 14.12 -0.55 -16.75
N ARG A 119 13.89 -1.50 -16.03
CA ARG A 119 14.92 -2.00 -15.25
C ARG A 119 15.26 -3.34 -15.67
N ASN A 120 14.53 -3.60 -16.00
CA ASN A 120 14.54 -4.57 -15.99
C ASN A 120 14.33 -5.35 -15.99
N ASN A 121 13.90 -5.12 -15.96
CA ASN A 121 13.52 -5.70 -15.86
C ASN A 121 13.10 -6.45 -15.52
N LEU A 122 12.86 -6.34 -15.26
CA LEU A 122 12.42 -6.95 -14.90
C LEU A 122 12.34 -7.75 -15.27
N LEU A 123 12.38 -7.59 -15.64
CA LEU A 123 12.55 -8.19 -16.24
C LEU A 123 13.00 -8.59 -16.53
#